data_0c5f2fb699ccc648ce81abcaf4111c23
#
_entry.id   0c5f2fb699ccc648ce81abcaf4111c23
#
_cell.length_a   1.000
_cell.length_b   1.000
_cell.length_c   1.000
_cell.angle_alpha   90.00
_cell.angle_beta   90.00
_cell.angle_gamma   90.00
#
_symmetry.space_group_name_H-M   'P 1'
#
loop_
_entity.id
_entity.type
_entity.pdbx_description
1 polymer ?
#
loop_
_entity_poly.entity_id
_entity_poly.type
_entity_poly.pdbx_seq_one_letter_code
_entity_poly.pdbx_strand_id
1 'polypeptide(L)'
;MAFYGVAKRIVQVVLWPFYKVEAEYRAELPQNKGYIMASNHVSDMDPVMLGLAFHKQLRFMAKEELFKIPVLGRIIRALGAFPVARGKGDQTAIQNAVKVVEDGGVLGIFPEGTRFKDGKLHRLKSGAVVVASKTGADLLPACIQYEKRRFLRKRVKVTFGIPIENSALGLTGQSKTELRAANKLLAQGIAGLLGVEVP
;
A
#
# COMPACT_ATOMS: atom_id res chain seq x y z
N MET A 1 9.88 17.47 -0.20
CA MET A 1 10.33 16.36 -1.08
C MET A 1 11.81 15.99 -0.94
N ALA A 2 12.72 16.93 -0.69
CA ALA A 2 14.16 16.63 -0.52
C ALA A 2 14.46 15.65 0.63
N PHE A 3 13.82 15.80 1.79
CA PHE A 3 14.04 14.92 2.94
C PHE A 3 13.69 13.45 2.67
N TYR A 4 12.56 13.18 1.99
CA TYR A 4 12.15 11.82 1.65
C TYR A 4 13.18 11.12 0.73
N GLY A 5 13.70 11.84 -0.27
CA GLY A 5 14.73 11.30 -1.16
C GLY A 5 16.01 10.92 -0.43
N VAL A 6 16.46 11.76 0.51
CA VAL A 6 17.63 11.48 1.35
C VAL A 6 17.36 10.27 2.27
N ALA A 7 16.23 10.26 2.97
CA ALA A 7 15.85 9.15 3.85
C ALA A 7 15.75 7.83 3.08
N LYS A 8 15.14 7.84 1.89
CA LYS A 8 15.05 6.68 1.01
C LYS A 8 16.43 6.14 0.63
N ARG A 9 17.38 7.01 0.26
CA ARG A 9 18.77 6.62 -0.07
C ARG A 9 19.48 6.00 1.12
N ILE A 10 19.34 6.60 2.32
CA ILE A 10 19.94 6.05 3.55
C ILE A 10 19.40 4.65 3.82
N VAL A 11 18.07 4.47 3.79
CA VAL A 11 17.43 3.16 3.99
C VAL A 11 17.90 2.17 2.92
N GLN A 12 18.02 2.58 1.67
CA GLN A 12 18.50 1.73 0.58
C GLN A 12 19.94 1.26 0.83
N VAL A 13 20.85 2.15 1.25
CA VAL A 13 22.24 1.79 1.58
C VAL A 13 22.30 0.84 2.77
N VAL A 14 21.57 1.11 3.84
CA VAL A 14 21.51 0.26 5.05
C VAL A 14 20.97 -1.13 4.74
N LEU A 15 19.94 -1.23 3.89
CA LEU A 15 19.30 -2.50 3.57
C LEU A 15 19.95 -3.23 2.39
N TRP A 16 20.80 -2.57 1.62
CA TRP A 16 21.47 -3.15 0.46
C TRP A 16 22.20 -4.47 0.73
N PRO A 17 22.93 -4.67 1.87
CA PRO A 17 23.58 -5.95 2.15
C PRO A 17 22.60 -7.10 2.40
N PHE A 18 21.37 -6.81 2.81
CA PHE A 18 20.37 -7.79 3.25
C PHE A 18 19.31 -8.09 2.20
N TYR A 19 18.96 -7.09 1.38
CA TYR A 19 17.86 -7.17 0.43
C TYR A 19 18.27 -6.70 -0.96
N LYS A 20 17.74 -7.40 -1.97
CA LYS A 20 17.73 -6.95 -3.36
C LYS A 20 16.26 -6.67 -3.72
N VAL A 21 15.89 -5.40 -3.82
CA VAL A 21 14.53 -4.98 -4.18
C VAL A 21 14.47 -4.76 -5.68
N GLU A 22 13.51 -5.42 -6.32
CA GLU A 22 13.22 -5.30 -7.75
C GLU A 22 11.80 -4.79 -7.95
N ALA A 23 11.63 -3.81 -8.82
CA ALA A 23 10.34 -3.21 -9.16
C ALA A 23 9.94 -3.58 -10.58
N GLU A 24 8.70 -4.02 -10.75
CA GLU A 24 8.09 -4.29 -12.06
C GLU A 24 6.80 -3.48 -12.20
N TYR A 25 6.64 -2.76 -13.30
CA TYR A 25 5.45 -1.98 -13.60
C TYR A 25 4.72 -2.60 -14.80
N ARG A 26 3.44 -2.93 -14.66
CA ARG A 26 2.62 -3.57 -15.70
C ARG A 26 1.91 -2.55 -16.59
N ALA A 27 1.82 -1.29 -16.16
CA ALA A 27 1.21 -0.20 -16.89
C ALA A 27 1.78 1.15 -16.43
N GLU A 28 1.45 2.20 -17.16
CA GLU A 28 1.70 3.58 -16.72
C GLU A 28 0.86 3.90 -15.49
N LEU A 29 1.44 4.69 -14.60
CA LEU A 29 0.78 5.09 -13.34
C LEU A 29 0.03 6.40 -13.52
N PRO A 30 -1.05 6.64 -12.75
CA PRO A 30 -1.74 7.92 -12.76
C PRO A 30 -0.77 9.08 -12.45
N GLN A 31 -0.74 10.12 -13.32
CA GLN A 31 0.26 11.19 -13.21
C GLN A 31 -0.25 12.41 -12.44
N ASN A 32 -1.48 12.83 -12.72
CA ASN A 32 -1.97 14.16 -12.35
C ASN A 32 -2.95 14.19 -11.17
N LYS A 33 -3.16 13.07 -10.49
CA LYS A 33 -4.08 12.97 -9.34
C LYS A 33 -3.52 12.03 -8.27
N GLY A 34 -4.01 12.19 -7.04
CA GLY A 34 -3.76 11.22 -5.99
C GLY A 34 -4.47 9.89 -6.28
N TYR A 35 -3.90 8.79 -5.80
CA TYR A 35 -4.48 7.46 -5.95
C TYR A 35 -4.11 6.55 -4.79
N ILE A 36 -4.73 5.38 -4.76
CA ILE A 36 -4.59 4.43 -3.66
C ILE A 36 -3.86 3.19 -4.18
N MET A 37 -2.68 2.91 -3.63
CA MET A 37 -1.96 1.67 -3.84
C MET A 37 -2.37 0.66 -2.78
N ALA A 38 -2.82 -0.52 -3.22
CA ALA A 38 -3.21 -1.61 -2.33
C ALA A 38 -2.38 -2.85 -2.59
N SER A 39 -1.75 -3.40 -1.56
CA SER A 39 -0.85 -4.56 -1.65
C SER A 39 -1.18 -5.61 -0.60
N ASN A 40 -0.83 -6.87 -0.86
CA ASN A 40 -0.79 -7.92 0.15
C ASN A 40 0.20 -7.56 1.27
N HIS A 41 0.05 -8.17 2.45
CA HIS A 41 0.85 -7.87 3.64
C HIS A 41 1.41 -9.13 4.29
N VAL A 42 2.72 -9.34 4.19
CA VAL A 42 3.41 -10.54 4.70
C VAL A 42 4.48 -10.25 5.75
N SER A 43 4.99 -9.00 5.80
CA SER A 43 6.11 -8.62 6.66
C SER A 43 5.98 -7.19 7.21
N ASP A 44 6.57 -6.93 8.38
CA ASP A 44 6.72 -5.57 8.91
C ASP A 44 7.58 -4.68 7.98
N MET A 45 8.38 -5.30 7.11
CA MET A 45 9.23 -4.60 6.16
C MET A 45 8.50 -4.19 4.87
N ASP A 46 7.26 -4.65 4.64
CA ASP A 46 6.55 -4.38 3.39
C ASP A 46 6.40 -2.88 3.06
N PRO A 47 6.05 -2.00 4.03
CA PRO A 47 5.98 -0.56 3.74
C PRO A 47 7.32 0.01 3.26
N VAL A 48 8.42 -0.49 3.84
CA VAL A 48 9.77 -0.07 3.48
C VAL A 48 10.13 -0.58 2.08
N MET A 49 9.86 -1.85 1.79
CA MET A 49 10.15 -2.46 0.49
C MET A 49 9.33 -1.80 -0.63
N LEU A 50 8.03 -1.56 -0.40
CA LEU A 50 7.18 -0.81 -1.32
C LEU A 50 7.72 0.61 -1.54
N GLY A 51 8.10 1.32 -0.47
CA GLY A 51 8.68 2.65 -0.54
C GLY A 51 10.02 2.69 -1.30
N LEU A 52 10.87 1.65 -1.17
CA LEU A 52 12.11 1.53 -1.93
C LEU A 52 11.85 1.25 -3.42
N ALA A 53 10.88 0.38 -3.72
CA ALA A 53 10.54 0.00 -5.09
C ALA A 53 9.81 1.12 -5.85
N PHE A 54 9.06 1.97 -5.16
CA PHE A 54 8.19 2.97 -5.78
C PHE A 54 8.90 4.32 -5.96
N HIS A 55 8.63 5.03 -7.07
CA HIS A 55 9.34 6.27 -7.39
C HIS A 55 8.79 7.51 -6.66
N LYS A 56 7.49 7.52 -6.30
CA LYS A 56 6.87 8.61 -5.52
C LYS A 56 6.87 8.28 -4.03
N GLN A 57 6.62 9.30 -3.19
CA GLN A 57 6.41 9.09 -1.76
C GLN A 57 5.08 8.35 -1.51
N LEU A 58 5.15 7.21 -0.82
CA LEU A 58 3.99 6.50 -0.31
C LEU A 58 3.66 6.98 1.10
N ARG A 59 2.39 7.24 1.36
CA ARG A 59 1.89 7.56 2.69
C ARG A 59 1.10 6.37 3.23
N PHE A 60 1.58 5.78 4.32
CA PHE A 60 0.98 4.60 4.92
C PHE A 60 0.24 4.92 6.21
N MET A 61 -0.85 4.19 6.46
CA MET A 61 -1.45 4.09 7.77
C MET A 61 -0.60 3.17 8.65
N ALA A 62 -0.16 3.62 9.80
CA ALA A 62 0.63 2.83 10.74
C ALA A 62 0.01 2.86 12.14
N LYS A 63 0.23 1.81 12.93
CA LYS A 63 -0.29 1.73 14.30
C LYS A 63 0.18 2.91 15.13
N GLU A 64 -0.72 3.52 15.89
CA GLU A 64 -0.42 4.67 16.76
C GLU A 64 0.76 4.39 17.70
N GLU A 65 0.87 3.17 18.23
CA GLU A 65 1.92 2.76 19.16
C GLU A 65 3.32 2.91 18.55
N LEU A 66 3.48 2.73 17.23
CA LEU A 66 4.76 2.89 16.55
C LEU A 66 5.27 4.34 16.59
N PHE A 67 4.35 5.29 16.66
CA PHE A 67 4.70 6.72 16.74
C PHE A 67 5.15 7.14 18.14
N LYS A 68 4.89 6.33 19.16
CA LYS A 68 5.33 6.55 20.55
C LYS A 68 6.76 6.06 20.79
N ILE A 69 7.29 5.21 19.90
CA ILE A 69 8.67 4.72 20.00
C ILE A 69 9.63 5.85 19.60
N PRO A 70 10.53 6.28 20.49
CA PRO A 70 11.55 7.30 20.18
C PRO A 70 12.34 6.90 18.92
N VAL A 71 12.77 7.86 18.11
CA VAL A 71 13.47 7.66 16.83
C VAL A 71 12.57 7.03 15.76
N LEU A 72 12.01 5.83 15.97
CA LEU A 72 11.15 5.17 14.98
C LEU A 72 9.94 6.05 14.62
N GLY A 73 9.24 6.59 15.63
CA GLY A 73 8.10 7.47 15.41
C GLY A 73 8.44 8.73 14.60
N ARG A 74 9.63 9.29 14.79
CA ARG A 74 10.11 10.43 13.99
C ARG A 74 10.40 10.02 12.55
N ILE A 75 11.05 8.87 12.35
CA ILE A 75 11.39 8.34 11.02
C ILE A 75 10.13 8.06 10.21
N ILE A 76 9.17 7.32 10.77
CA ILE A 76 7.95 6.95 10.02
C ILE A 76 7.08 8.16 9.70
N ARG A 77 7.00 9.16 10.61
CA ARG A 77 6.34 10.45 10.29
C ARG A 77 7.04 11.17 9.14
N ALA A 78 8.36 11.25 9.19
CA ALA A 78 9.15 11.91 8.15
C ALA A 78 9.04 11.19 6.80
N LEU A 79 8.80 9.87 6.81
CA LEU A 79 8.51 9.06 5.62
C LEU A 79 7.03 9.20 5.16
N GLY A 80 6.20 9.99 5.86
CA GLY A 80 4.82 10.26 5.47
C GLY A 80 3.80 9.29 6.03
N ALA A 81 4.16 8.42 6.99
CA ALA A 81 3.19 7.60 7.69
C ALA A 81 2.36 8.43 8.68
N PHE A 82 1.09 8.06 8.84
CA PHE A 82 0.18 8.68 9.80
C PHE A 82 -0.47 7.64 10.72
N PRO A 83 -0.77 8.02 11.99
CA PRO A 83 -1.26 7.07 12.97
C PRO A 83 -2.72 6.68 12.72
N VAL A 84 -3.03 5.42 13.05
CA VAL A 84 -4.39 4.90 13.12
C VAL A 84 -4.59 4.09 14.39
N ALA A 85 -5.71 4.32 15.09
CA ALA A 85 -6.16 3.49 16.19
C ALA A 85 -6.86 2.24 15.62
N ARG A 86 -6.41 1.04 16.02
CA ARG A 86 -7.05 -0.21 15.60
C ARG A 86 -8.26 -0.51 16.49
N GLY A 87 -9.37 -0.98 15.90
CA GLY A 87 -10.46 -1.61 16.63
C GLY A 87 -11.81 -0.91 16.67
N LYS A 88 -11.89 0.37 16.42
CA LYS A 88 -13.16 1.08 16.18
C LYS A 88 -13.00 1.74 14.84
N GLY A 89 -13.95 1.55 13.91
CA GLY A 89 -13.87 2.17 12.57
C GLY A 89 -13.41 3.63 12.69
N ASP A 90 -12.11 3.83 12.60
CA ASP A 90 -11.47 5.10 12.91
C ASP A 90 -11.80 6.06 11.77
N GLN A 91 -12.86 6.84 11.96
CA GLN A 91 -13.28 7.86 10.98
C GLN A 91 -12.13 8.84 10.71
N THR A 92 -11.31 9.12 11.73
CA THR A 92 -10.12 9.98 11.59
C THR A 92 -9.09 9.37 10.63
N ALA A 93 -8.90 8.04 10.68
CA ALA A 93 -8.02 7.35 9.75
C ALA A 93 -8.50 7.46 8.30
N ILE A 94 -9.80 7.29 8.07
CA ILE A 94 -10.41 7.46 6.74
C ILE A 94 -10.29 8.91 6.28
N GLN A 95 -10.56 9.88 7.15
CA GLN A 95 -10.41 11.31 6.81
C GLN A 95 -8.97 11.67 6.44
N ASN A 96 -7.98 11.20 7.20
CA ASN A 96 -6.57 11.39 6.89
C ASN A 96 -6.18 10.72 5.57
N ALA A 97 -6.71 9.52 5.30
CA ALA A 97 -6.50 8.82 4.04
C ALA A 97 -7.09 9.57 2.84
N VAL A 98 -8.30 10.07 2.98
CA VAL A 98 -8.97 10.93 1.98
C VAL A 98 -8.12 12.16 1.71
N LYS A 99 -7.69 12.87 2.76
CA LYS A 99 -6.85 14.05 2.62
C LYS A 99 -5.53 13.77 1.88
N VAL A 100 -4.87 12.65 2.15
CA VAL A 100 -3.65 12.25 1.41
C VAL A 100 -3.90 12.19 -0.09
N VAL A 101 -5.03 11.62 -0.50
CA VAL A 101 -5.39 11.44 -1.91
C VAL A 101 -5.80 12.76 -2.54
N GLU A 102 -6.61 13.57 -1.85
CA GLU A 102 -7.05 14.90 -2.32
C GLU A 102 -5.87 15.87 -2.48
N ASP A 103 -4.86 15.78 -1.61
CA ASP A 103 -3.60 16.54 -1.73
C ASP A 103 -2.69 16.04 -2.89
N GLY A 104 -3.18 15.12 -3.74
CA GLY A 104 -2.43 14.56 -4.88
C GLY A 104 -1.39 13.50 -4.48
N GLY A 105 -1.41 13.03 -3.24
CA GLY A 105 -0.48 12.02 -2.72
C GLY A 105 -0.87 10.59 -3.09
N VAL A 106 0.05 9.65 -2.88
CA VAL A 106 -0.20 8.22 -3.06
C VAL A 106 -0.38 7.57 -1.69
N LEU A 107 -1.60 7.08 -1.45
CA LEU A 107 -1.94 6.36 -0.22
C LEU A 107 -1.57 4.89 -0.37
N GLY A 108 -0.68 4.38 0.50
CA GLY A 108 -0.38 2.95 0.60
C GLY A 108 -1.30 2.27 1.63
N ILE A 109 -1.98 1.23 1.21
CA ILE A 109 -2.88 0.44 2.07
C ILE A 109 -2.56 -1.04 1.95
N PHE A 110 -2.61 -1.75 3.09
CA PHE A 110 -2.66 -3.21 3.15
C PHE A 110 -4.10 -3.63 3.49
N PRO A 111 -4.93 -3.94 2.48
CA PRO A 111 -6.37 -4.09 2.70
C PRO A 111 -6.74 -5.34 3.50
N GLU A 112 -5.86 -6.31 3.66
CA GLU A 112 -6.03 -7.45 4.57
C GLU A 112 -6.12 -7.03 6.04
N GLY A 113 -5.53 -5.87 6.39
CA GLY A 113 -5.54 -5.28 7.73
C GLY A 113 -4.69 -6.00 8.77
N THR A 114 -4.06 -7.11 8.42
CA THR A 114 -3.06 -7.84 9.19
C THR A 114 -2.10 -8.55 8.25
N ARG A 115 -1.04 -9.16 8.78
CA ARG A 115 -0.03 -9.88 8.00
C ARG A 115 -0.36 -11.36 7.92
N PHE A 116 -0.27 -11.91 6.71
CA PHE A 116 -0.38 -13.35 6.46
C PHE A 116 0.91 -13.85 5.79
N LYS A 117 1.45 -14.97 6.28
CA LYS A 117 2.74 -15.51 5.82
C LYS A 117 2.60 -16.82 5.03
N ASP A 118 1.37 -17.22 4.74
CA ASP A 118 1.04 -18.48 4.06
C ASP A 118 1.11 -18.40 2.53
N GLY A 119 1.45 -17.22 2.00
CA GLY A 119 1.55 -16.98 0.55
C GLY A 119 0.22 -16.85 -0.17
N LYS A 120 -0.90 -16.81 0.56
CA LYS A 120 -2.25 -16.60 0.01
C LYS A 120 -2.66 -15.15 0.16
N LEU A 121 -3.63 -14.73 -0.66
CA LEU A 121 -4.34 -13.47 -0.44
C LEU A 121 -5.55 -13.76 0.44
N HIS A 122 -5.72 -12.97 1.49
CA HIS A 122 -6.85 -13.09 2.41
C HIS A 122 -7.90 -12.02 2.14
N ARG A 123 -9.09 -12.21 2.76
CA ARG A 123 -10.23 -11.32 2.58
C ARG A 123 -9.85 -9.86 2.83
N LEU A 124 -10.14 -9.00 1.84
CA LEU A 124 -9.85 -7.58 1.92
C LEU A 124 -10.94 -6.85 2.73
N LYS A 125 -10.51 -5.92 3.57
CA LYS A 125 -11.36 -4.92 4.22
C LYS A 125 -11.69 -3.80 3.24
N SER A 126 -12.82 -3.14 3.42
CA SER A 126 -13.33 -2.13 2.50
C SER A 126 -12.60 -0.76 2.57
N GLY A 127 -11.62 -0.58 3.43
CA GLY A 127 -10.98 0.72 3.66
C GLY A 127 -10.46 1.40 2.39
N ALA A 128 -9.80 0.66 1.50
CA ALA A 128 -9.29 1.19 0.23
C ALA A 128 -10.42 1.68 -0.68
N VAL A 129 -11.46 0.86 -0.86
CA VAL A 129 -12.61 1.21 -1.71
C VAL A 129 -13.49 2.31 -1.11
N VAL A 130 -13.56 2.42 0.21
CA VAL A 130 -14.25 3.54 0.88
C VAL A 130 -13.52 4.86 0.61
N VAL A 131 -12.20 4.88 0.67
CA VAL A 131 -11.43 6.07 0.31
C VAL A 131 -11.59 6.39 -1.18
N ALA A 132 -11.52 5.38 -2.06
CA ALA A 132 -11.74 5.55 -3.50
C ALA A 132 -13.12 6.15 -3.81
N SER A 133 -14.18 5.66 -3.14
CA SER A 133 -15.54 6.18 -3.29
C SER A 133 -15.69 7.64 -2.86
N LYS A 134 -14.94 8.06 -1.83
CA LYS A 134 -15.00 9.44 -1.32
C LYS A 134 -14.20 10.43 -2.16
N THR A 135 -13.13 9.98 -2.81
CA THR A 135 -12.16 10.83 -3.51
C THR A 135 -12.26 10.76 -5.03
N GLY A 136 -12.98 9.78 -5.57
CA GLY A 136 -12.94 9.51 -7.01
C GLY A 136 -11.60 8.97 -7.50
N ALA A 137 -10.74 8.50 -6.58
CA ALA A 137 -9.39 8.06 -6.90
C ALA A 137 -9.35 6.63 -7.47
N ASP A 138 -8.38 6.39 -8.34
CA ASP A 138 -8.09 5.08 -8.88
C ASP A 138 -7.44 4.17 -7.83
N LEU A 139 -7.61 2.86 -8.00
CA LEU A 139 -6.93 1.85 -7.22
C LEU A 139 -5.77 1.25 -8.02
N LEU A 140 -4.56 1.25 -7.46
CA LEU A 140 -3.40 0.57 -8.01
C LEU A 140 -3.17 -0.73 -7.25
N PRO A 141 -3.53 -1.90 -7.82
CA PRO A 141 -3.14 -3.18 -7.25
C PRO A 141 -1.61 -3.31 -7.29
N ALA A 142 -1.04 -3.78 -6.19
CA ALA A 142 0.38 -4.11 -6.12
C ALA A 142 0.56 -5.44 -5.38
N CYS A 143 1.69 -6.10 -5.59
CA CYS A 143 2.05 -7.24 -4.77
C CYS A 143 3.51 -7.19 -4.36
N ILE A 144 3.79 -7.79 -3.20
CA ILE A 144 5.13 -7.98 -2.69
C ILE A 144 5.38 -9.46 -2.44
N GLN A 145 6.47 -9.97 -2.98
CA GLN A 145 6.89 -11.34 -2.88
C GLN A 145 8.33 -11.44 -2.40
N TYR A 146 8.56 -12.26 -1.38
CA TYR A 146 9.88 -12.54 -0.85
C TYR A 146 10.35 -13.90 -1.34
N GLU A 147 11.37 -13.89 -2.20
CA GLU A 147 11.97 -15.13 -2.67
C GLU A 147 12.91 -15.73 -1.62
N LYS A 148 13.05 -17.06 -1.64
CA LYS A 148 14.01 -17.75 -0.76
C LYS A 148 15.41 -17.21 -1.02
N ARG A 149 16.16 -17.02 0.07
CA ARG A 149 17.57 -16.57 0.01
C ARG A 149 18.40 -17.58 -0.77
N ARG A 150 18.93 -17.16 -1.91
CA ARG A 150 19.80 -18.03 -2.74
C ARG A 150 21.29 -17.79 -2.49
N PHE A 151 21.65 -16.60 -1.99
CA PHE A 151 23.02 -16.19 -1.65
C PHE A 151 23.00 -15.29 -0.41
N LEU A 152 23.76 -14.18 -0.44
CA LEU A 152 23.88 -13.24 0.67
C LEU A 152 22.63 -12.41 0.94
N ARG A 153 21.84 -12.08 -0.10
CA ARG A 153 20.71 -11.14 -0.01
C ARG A 153 19.38 -11.83 -0.28
N LYS A 154 18.34 -11.43 0.48
CA LYS A 154 16.96 -11.84 0.23
C LYS A 154 16.40 -11.02 -0.93
N ARG A 155 15.89 -11.68 -1.95
CA ARG A 155 15.26 -11.01 -3.08
C ARG A 155 13.82 -10.63 -2.72
N VAL A 156 13.45 -9.40 -3.05
CA VAL A 156 12.09 -8.88 -2.86
C VAL A 156 11.62 -8.34 -4.20
N LYS A 157 10.61 -8.98 -4.76
CA LYS A 157 9.96 -8.52 -5.98
C LYS A 157 8.70 -7.76 -5.61
N VAL A 158 8.59 -6.52 -6.12
CA VAL A 158 7.40 -5.69 -6.01
C VAL A 158 6.85 -5.48 -7.42
N THR A 159 5.62 -5.91 -7.64
CA THR A 159 4.95 -5.73 -8.94
C THR A 159 3.79 -4.76 -8.77
N PHE A 160 3.78 -3.71 -9.57
CA PHE A 160 2.70 -2.74 -9.67
C PHE A 160 1.83 -3.10 -10.87
N GLY A 161 0.55 -3.33 -10.62
CA GLY A 161 -0.42 -3.78 -11.62
C GLY A 161 -0.95 -2.68 -12.51
N ILE A 162 -2.00 -3.00 -13.23
CA ILE A 162 -2.75 -2.05 -14.05
C ILE A 162 -3.67 -1.25 -13.10
N PRO A 163 -3.65 0.09 -13.13
CA PRO A 163 -4.59 0.89 -12.34
C PRO A 163 -6.04 0.56 -12.70
N ILE A 164 -6.87 0.40 -11.68
CA ILE A 164 -8.32 0.25 -11.82
C ILE A 164 -8.89 1.66 -11.71
N GLU A 165 -9.39 2.19 -12.80
CA GLU A 165 -10.01 3.51 -12.81
C GLU A 165 -11.24 3.55 -11.89
N ASN A 166 -11.44 4.67 -11.22
CA ASN A 166 -12.59 4.84 -10.33
C ASN A 166 -13.92 4.61 -11.03
N SER A 167 -14.04 5.03 -12.30
CA SER A 167 -15.19 4.80 -13.17
C SER A 167 -15.56 3.31 -13.31
N ALA A 168 -14.57 2.43 -13.33
CA ALA A 168 -14.76 0.98 -13.43
C ALA A 168 -15.14 0.31 -12.11
N LEU A 169 -15.03 1.02 -10.97
CA LEU A 169 -15.36 0.46 -9.65
C LEU A 169 -16.87 0.44 -9.37
N GLY A 170 -17.69 1.16 -10.15
CA GLY A 170 -19.15 1.22 -9.97
C GLY A 170 -19.57 1.83 -8.61
N LEU A 171 -18.79 2.78 -8.10
CA LEU A 171 -19.01 3.43 -6.80
C LEU A 171 -19.90 4.67 -6.96
N THR A 172 -21.23 4.48 -7.06
CA THR A 172 -22.17 5.57 -7.27
C THR A 172 -22.82 6.08 -5.97
N GLY A 173 -22.94 5.24 -4.94
CA GLY A 173 -23.66 5.59 -3.72
C GLY A 173 -23.11 5.02 -2.41
N GLN A 174 -21.96 4.38 -2.41
CA GLN A 174 -21.35 3.73 -1.22
C GLN A 174 -22.22 2.62 -0.60
N SER A 175 -23.08 2.00 -1.39
CA SER A 175 -23.85 0.84 -0.92
C SER A 175 -22.91 -0.33 -0.56
N LYS A 176 -23.35 -1.18 0.37
CA LYS A 176 -22.56 -2.37 0.74
C LYS A 176 -22.27 -3.28 -0.45
N THR A 177 -23.17 -3.33 -1.41
CA THR A 177 -23.05 -4.14 -2.63
C THR A 177 -21.98 -3.56 -3.55
N GLU A 178 -21.99 -2.26 -3.81
CA GLU A 178 -20.97 -1.57 -4.61
C GLU A 178 -19.56 -1.72 -3.99
N LEU A 179 -19.45 -1.47 -2.68
CA LEU A 179 -18.17 -1.63 -1.97
C LEU A 179 -17.64 -3.07 -2.03
N ARG A 180 -18.53 -4.08 -1.99
CA ARG A 180 -18.12 -5.49 -2.15
C ARG A 180 -17.66 -5.79 -3.57
N ALA A 181 -18.35 -5.29 -4.58
CA ALA A 181 -18.00 -5.48 -5.99
C ALA A 181 -16.63 -4.83 -6.29
N ALA A 182 -16.43 -3.58 -5.90
CA ALA A 182 -15.16 -2.88 -6.06
C ALA A 182 -14.00 -3.59 -5.30
N ASN A 183 -14.27 -4.09 -4.10
CA ASN A 183 -13.28 -4.83 -3.32
C ASN A 183 -12.91 -6.16 -3.98
N LYS A 184 -13.86 -6.83 -4.65
CA LYS A 184 -13.60 -8.03 -5.45
C LYS A 184 -12.70 -7.72 -6.64
N LEU A 185 -12.93 -6.63 -7.38
CA LEU A 185 -12.05 -6.18 -8.47
C LEU A 185 -10.63 -5.93 -7.97
N LEU A 186 -10.47 -5.25 -6.85
CA LEU A 186 -9.16 -5.03 -6.23
C LEU A 186 -8.49 -6.35 -5.84
N ALA A 187 -9.25 -7.28 -5.23
CA ALA A 187 -8.73 -8.60 -4.86
C ALA A 187 -8.28 -9.39 -6.09
N GLN A 188 -9.04 -9.36 -7.19
CA GLN A 188 -8.66 -9.97 -8.46
C GLN A 188 -7.35 -9.39 -9.00
N GLY A 189 -7.18 -8.05 -8.95
CA GLY A 189 -5.96 -7.38 -9.35
C GLY A 189 -4.74 -7.85 -8.55
N ILE A 190 -4.85 -7.90 -7.22
CA ILE A 190 -3.74 -8.34 -6.35
C ILE A 190 -3.47 -9.85 -6.51
N ALA A 191 -4.51 -10.68 -6.53
CA ALA A 191 -4.40 -12.14 -6.69
C ALA A 191 -3.74 -12.50 -8.03
N GLY A 192 -4.12 -11.83 -9.11
CA GLY A 192 -3.51 -12.02 -10.44
C GLY A 192 -2.01 -11.69 -10.46
N LEU A 193 -1.58 -10.67 -9.72
CA LEU A 193 -0.15 -10.34 -9.58
C LEU A 193 0.62 -11.36 -8.74
N LEU A 194 -0.03 -11.94 -7.73
CA LEU A 194 0.53 -12.97 -6.86
C LEU A 194 0.53 -14.35 -7.51
N GLY A 195 -0.32 -14.59 -8.50
CA GLY A 195 -0.56 -15.93 -9.09
C GLY A 195 -1.31 -16.86 -8.14
N VAL A 196 -2.25 -16.32 -7.35
CA VAL A 196 -3.06 -17.09 -6.37
C VAL A 196 -4.55 -16.90 -6.63
N GLU A 197 -5.38 -17.74 -6.00
CA GLU A 197 -6.84 -17.63 -6.07
C GLU A 197 -7.34 -16.38 -5.31
N VAL A 198 -8.48 -15.87 -5.76
CA VAL A 198 -9.18 -14.75 -5.11
C VAL A 198 -9.93 -15.27 -3.88
N PRO A 199 -9.78 -14.67 -2.71
CA PRO A 199 -10.41 -15.12 -1.47
C PRO A 199 -11.92 -14.92 -1.41
#